data_964ebce0c18cde3e7b54b6e5101bd3a0
#
_entry.id   964ebce0c18cde3e7b54b6e5101bd3a0
#
_cell.length_a   1.000
_cell.length_b   1.000
_cell.length_c   1.000
_cell.angle_alpha   90.00
_cell.angle_beta   90.00
_cell.angle_gamma   90.00
#
_symmetry.space_group_name_H-M   'P 1'
#
loop_
_entity.id
_entity.type
_entity.pdbx_description
1 polymer ?
#
loop_
_entity_poly.entity_id
_entity_poly.type
_entity_poly.pdbx_seq_one_letter_code
_entity_poly.pdbx_strand_id
1 'polypeptide(L)'
;ARAAGACLAVLPENFAFMGRSEAARRSVVEAPGDGPVQRAMAEAARELGLWIVAGTTPVAVPGDARPANACLVFDDRGRTVARYDKIHLFDVDLPGRDEGYRESANAAPGREPVVVDTPAGRVGLTVCYDLRFPELYRRLVADGAEILSVPAAFTAPTGRAHW
;
A
#
# COMPACT_ATOMS: atom_id res chain seq x y z
N ALA A 1 17.30 -6.62 -7.21
CA ALA A 1 17.26 -6.51 -5.75
C ALA A 1 18.03 -7.66 -5.10
N ARG A 2 17.59 -8.92 -5.25
CA ARG A 2 18.21 -10.08 -4.60
C ARG A 2 19.71 -10.23 -4.91
N ALA A 3 20.13 -10.11 -6.19
CA ALA A 3 21.53 -10.17 -6.60
C ALA A 3 22.41 -9.06 -5.98
N ALA A 4 21.79 -8.00 -5.50
CA ALA A 4 22.47 -6.91 -4.77
C ALA A 4 22.41 -7.06 -3.24
N GLY A 5 22.02 -8.25 -2.73
CA GLY A 5 21.96 -8.55 -1.30
C GLY A 5 20.71 -8.03 -0.58
N ALA A 6 19.70 -7.54 -1.28
CA ALA A 6 18.45 -7.11 -0.65
C ALA A 6 17.73 -8.31 0.00
N CYS A 7 17.20 -8.11 1.21
CA CYS A 7 16.33 -9.05 1.91
C CYS A 7 14.85 -8.63 1.89
N LEU A 8 14.58 -7.37 1.60
CA LEU A 8 13.26 -6.77 1.50
C LEU A 8 13.16 -5.88 0.25
N ALA A 9 12.04 -5.95 -0.47
CA ALA A 9 11.69 -5.05 -1.55
C ALA A 9 10.38 -4.34 -1.22
N VAL A 10 10.29 -3.05 -1.59
CA VAL A 10 9.07 -2.25 -1.43
C VAL A 10 8.62 -1.81 -2.82
N LEU A 11 7.42 -2.17 -3.21
CA LEU A 11 6.80 -1.76 -4.48
C LEU A 11 5.97 -0.47 -4.27
N PRO A 12 5.79 0.35 -5.31
CA PRO A 12 5.05 1.60 -5.18
C PRO A 12 3.55 1.39 -4.97
N GLU A 13 2.83 2.44 -4.56
CA GLU A 13 1.37 2.46 -4.56
C GLU A 13 0.82 2.17 -5.96
N ASN A 14 -0.27 1.39 -6.05
CA ASN A 14 -0.91 0.98 -7.31
C ASN A 14 0.04 0.24 -8.27
N PHE A 15 1.06 -0.46 -7.77
CA PHE A 15 2.07 -1.15 -8.58
C PHE A 15 1.47 -2.13 -9.59
N ALA A 16 0.38 -2.80 -9.19
CA ALA A 16 -0.25 -3.83 -10.02
C ALA A 16 -1.16 -3.23 -11.11
N PHE A 17 -1.75 -2.07 -10.82
CA PHE A 17 -2.73 -1.47 -11.71
C PHE A 17 -2.92 0.03 -11.43
N MET A 18 -2.59 0.86 -12.40
CA MET A 18 -2.86 2.30 -12.39
C MET A 18 -3.93 2.61 -13.45
N GLY A 19 -5.18 2.24 -13.16
CA GLY A 19 -6.30 2.42 -14.08
C GLY A 19 -6.68 3.88 -14.30
N ARG A 20 -7.12 4.20 -15.53
CA ARG A 20 -7.59 5.54 -15.91
C ARG A 20 -9.06 5.80 -15.56
N SER A 21 -9.79 4.78 -15.11
CA SER A 21 -11.20 4.89 -14.74
C SER A 21 -11.53 4.02 -13.53
N GLU A 22 -12.58 4.41 -12.83
CA GLU A 22 -13.12 3.65 -11.71
C GLU A 22 -13.58 2.24 -12.11
N ALA A 23 -14.25 2.11 -13.26
CA ALA A 23 -14.68 0.82 -13.78
C ALA A 23 -13.49 -0.13 -14.00
N ALA A 24 -12.38 0.38 -14.54
CA ALA A 24 -11.16 -0.39 -14.71
C ALA A 24 -10.54 -0.79 -13.35
N ARG A 25 -10.60 0.08 -12.33
CA ARG A 25 -10.12 -0.26 -10.98
C ARG A 25 -10.98 -1.33 -10.32
N ARG A 26 -12.29 -1.27 -10.50
CA ARG A 26 -13.22 -2.30 -9.97
C ARG A 26 -13.02 -3.67 -10.60
N SER A 27 -12.62 -3.73 -11.87
CA SER A 27 -12.42 -5.02 -12.58
C SER A 27 -11.19 -5.81 -12.08
N VAL A 28 -10.31 -5.19 -11.29
CA VAL A 28 -9.09 -5.81 -10.76
C VAL A 28 -9.13 -5.97 -9.23
N VAL A 29 -10.30 -5.80 -8.60
CA VAL A 29 -10.49 -6.03 -7.16
C VAL A 29 -10.36 -7.52 -6.88
N GLU A 30 -9.51 -7.85 -5.93
CA GLU A 30 -9.26 -9.22 -5.50
C GLU A 30 -9.94 -9.53 -4.17
N ALA A 31 -10.27 -10.80 -3.94
CA ALA A 31 -10.72 -11.26 -2.64
C ALA A 31 -9.54 -11.24 -1.64
N PRO A 32 -9.79 -11.06 -0.33
CA PRO A 32 -8.74 -11.20 0.67
C PRO A 32 -8.11 -12.60 0.64
N GLY A 33 -6.80 -12.66 0.48
CA GLY A 33 -6.02 -13.90 0.45
C GLY A 33 -6.08 -14.66 -0.88
N ASP A 34 -6.82 -14.16 -1.88
CA ASP A 34 -6.91 -14.78 -3.20
C ASP A 34 -7.05 -13.75 -4.32
N GLY A 35 -6.31 -13.99 -5.40
CA GLY A 35 -6.34 -13.17 -6.60
C GLY A 35 -5.03 -13.28 -7.41
N PRO A 36 -5.06 -12.94 -8.70
CA PRO A 36 -3.90 -13.07 -9.55
C PRO A 36 -2.69 -12.24 -9.10
N VAL A 37 -2.90 -11.03 -8.60
CA VAL A 37 -1.82 -10.17 -8.10
C VAL A 37 -1.24 -10.73 -6.82
N GLN A 38 -2.09 -11.13 -5.87
CA GLN A 38 -1.65 -11.73 -4.61
C GLN A 38 -0.86 -13.02 -4.86
N ARG A 39 -1.33 -13.89 -5.76
CA ARG A 39 -0.61 -15.12 -6.12
C ARG A 39 0.73 -14.82 -6.78
N ALA A 40 0.78 -13.86 -7.72
CA ALA A 40 2.01 -13.49 -8.39
C ALA A 40 3.06 -12.91 -7.41
N MET A 41 2.64 -12.12 -6.42
CA MET A 41 3.54 -11.58 -5.40
C MET A 41 4.04 -12.67 -4.44
N ALA A 42 3.17 -13.58 -4.02
CA ALA A 42 3.54 -14.73 -3.21
C ALA A 42 4.56 -15.63 -3.93
N GLU A 43 4.34 -15.88 -5.21
CA GLU A 43 5.23 -16.67 -6.05
C GLU A 43 6.59 -15.99 -6.24
N ALA A 44 6.59 -14.70 -6.58
CA ALA A 44 7.81 -13.91 -6.72
C ALA A 44 8.62 -13.85 -5.40
N ALA A 45 7.95 -13.66 -4.25
CA ALA A 45 8.61 -13.66 -2.95
C ALA A 45 9.30 -14.99 -2.67
N ARG A 46 8.60 -16.12 -2.93
CA ARG A 46 9.14 -17.48 -2.76
C ARG A 46 10.29 -17.78 -3.71
N GLU A 47 10.13 -17.50 -5.00
CA GLU A 47 11.14 -17.81 -6.01
C GLU A 47 12.43 -16.99 -5.81
N LEU A 48 12.29 -15.74 -5.40
CA LEU A 48 13.41 -14.85 -5.16
C LEU A 48 14.01 -15.01 -3.75
N GLY A 49 13.33 -15.72 -2.83
CA GLY A 49 13.70 -15.76 -1.42
C GLY A 49 13.78 -14.36 -0.82
N LEU A 50 12.80 -13.51 -1.12
CA LEU A 50 12.79 -12.08 -0.83
C LEU A 50 11.48 -11.68 -0.15
N TRP A 51 11.56 -10.94 0.94
CA TRP A 51 10.37 -10.31 1.50
C TRP A 51 9.90 -9.17 0.59
N ILE A 52 8.59 -9.03 0.41
CA ILE A 52 7.99 -8.02 -0.46
C ILE A 52 6.91 -7.26 0.30
N VAL A 53 7.09 -5.94 0.42
CA VAL A 53 6.01 -5.00 0.72
C VAL A 53 5.36 -4.63 -0.61
N ALA A 54 4.23 -5.24 -0.93
CA ALA A 54 3.48 -5.02 -2.15
C ALA A 54 2.61 -3.77 -1.99
N GLY A 55 3.19 -2.65 -2.37
CA GLY A 55 2.81 -1.27 -2.13
C GLY A 55 1.32 -1.01 -2.09
N THR A 56 0.54 -1.17 -3.20
CA THR A 56 -0.90 -1.42 -3.05
C THR A 56 -1.55 -2.14 -4.23
N THR A 57 -2.59 -2.89 -3.89
CA THR A 57 -3.57 -3.46 -4.83
C THR A 57 -4.98 -3.30 -4.24
N PRO A 58 -6.05 -3.18 -5.06
CA PRO A 58 -7.41 -3.11 -4.55
C PRO A 58 -7.86 -4.49 -4.03
N VAL A 59 -8.20 -4.56 -2.75
CA VAL A 59 -8.71 -5.79 -2.10
C VAL A 59 -10.09 -5.54 -1.51
N ALA A 60 -11.01 -6.47 -1.74
CA ALA A 60 -12.37 -6.37 -1.24
C ALA A 60 -12.41 -6.26 0.29
N VAL A 61 -13.38 -5.47 0.78
CA VAL A 61 -13.64 -5.28 2.21
C VAL A 61 -15.01 -5.88 2.54
N PRO A 62 -15.10 -6.87 3.43
CA PRO A 62 -16.37 -7.43 3.83
C PRO A 62 -17.33 -6.34 4.35
N GLY A 63 -18.53 -6.25 3.78
CA GLY A 63 -19.54 -5.27 4.19
C GLY A 63 -19.38 -3.85 3.61
N ASP A 64 -18.36 -3.58 2.80
CA ASP A 64 -18.21 -2.32 2.04
C ASP A 64 -18.18 -2.63 0.54
N ALA A 65 -18.93 -1.85 -0.24
CA ALA A 65 -18.91 -1.97 -1.70
C ALA A 65 -17.59 -1.46 -2.33
N ARG A 66 -16.84 -0.67 -1.58
CA ARG A 66 -15.55 -0.13 -2.01
C ARG A 66 -14.41 -1.06 -1.56
N PRO A 67 -13.43 -1.34 -2.40
CA PRO A 67 -12.22 -2.05 -2.00
C PRO A 67 -11.33 -1.17 -1.13
N ALA A 68 -10.50 -1.79 -0.30
CA ALA A 68 -9.37 -1.10 0.32
C ALA A 68 -8.24 -0.87 -0.69
N ASN A 69 -7.49 0.20 -0.53
CA ASN A 69 -6.17 0.39 -1.12
C ASN A 69 -5.16 -0.34 -0.22
N ALA A 70 -4.97 -1.64 -0.45
CA ALA A 70 -4.31 -2.55 0.48
C ALA A 70 -2.82 -2.72 0.16
N CYS A 71 -1.98 -2.50 1.16
CA CYS A 71 -0.57 -2.87 1.18
C CYS A 71 -0.44 -4.26 1.82
N LEU A 72 0.12 -5.21 1.11
CA LEU A 72 0.30 -6.58 1.56
C LEU A 72 1.78 -6.89 1.76
N VAL A 73 2.12 -7.65 2.79
CA VAL A 73 3.50 -8.08 3.02
C VAL A 73 3.60 -9.59 2.85
N PHE A 74 4.51 -10.01 1.99
CA PHE A 74 4.80 -11.42 1.73
C PHE A 74 6.19 -11.76 2.28
N ASP A 75 6.30 -12.89 2.99
CA ASP A 75 7.58 -13.42 3.43
C ASP A 75 8.31 -14.18 2.28
N ASP A 76 9.55 -14.57 2.52
CA ASP A 76 10.39 -15.32 1.56
C ASP A 76 9.87 -16.74 1.23
N ARG A 77 8.78 -17.18 1.86
CA ARG A 77 8.05 -18.42 1.56
C ARG A 77 6.77 -18.17 0.79
N GLY A 78 6.47 -16.90 0.46
CA GLY A 78 5.27 -16.51 -0.24
C GLY A 78 4.01 -16.46 0.62
N ARG A 79 4.13 -16.44 1.95
CA ARG A 79 2.98 -16.30 2.85
C ARG A 79 2.67 -14.82 3.03
N THR A 80 1.42 -14.44 2.95
CA THR A 80 0.97 -13.11 3.38
C THR A 80 1.06 -13.03 4.91
N VAL A 81 1.93 -12.16 5.42
CA VAL A 81 2.20 -12.02 6.86
C VAL A 81 1.63 -10.75 7.46
N ALA A 82 1.30 -9.75 6.64
CA ALA A 82 0.63 -8.53 7.08
C ALA A 82 -0.22 -7.93 5.96
N ARG A 83 -1.27 -7.20 6.36
CA ARG A 83 -2.09 -6.35 5.50
C ARG A 83 -2.30 -5.01 6.20
N TYR A 84 -2.07 -3.93 5.48
CA TYR A 84 -2.40 -2.58 5.88
C TYR A 84 -3.32 -1.96 4.84
N ASP A 85 -4.50 -1.54 5.24
CA ASP A 85 -5.41 -0.78 4.39
C ASP A 85 -5.15 0.71 4.62
N LYS A 86 -4.91 1.47 3.55
CA LYS A 86 -4.62 2.92 3.61
C LYS A 86 -5.66 3.64 4.47
N ILE A 87 -5.20 4.31 5.52
CA ILE A 87 -6.06 4.99 6.48
C ILE A 87 -6.50 6.35 5.94
N HIS A 88 -5.56 7.17 5.47
CA HIS A 88 -5.84 8.53 5.01
C HIS A 88 -5.97 8.55 3.50
N LEU A 89 -7.20 8.63 3.04
CA LEU A 89 -7.54 8.67 1.62
C LEU A 89 -7.30 10.06 1.05
N PHE A 90 -6.87 10.12 -0.21
CA PHE A 90 -6.52 11.37 -0.87
C PHE A 90 -7.78 12.11 -1.36
N ASP A 91 -8.41 12.84 -0.45
CA ASP A 91 -9.53 13.72 -0.72
C ASP A 91 -9.05 15.17 -0.62
N VAL A 92 -8.81 15.81 -1.77
CA VAL A 92 -8.21 17.14 -1.84
C VAL A 92 -8.89 17.96 -2.93
N ASP A 93 -9.28 19.18 -2.58
CA ASP A 93 -9.67 20.23 -3.53
C ASP A 93 -8.45 21.08 -3.85
N LEU A 94 -8.12 21.22 -5.12
CA LEU A 94 -7.00 22.07 -5.54
C LEU A 94 -7.53 23.49 -5.81
N PRO A 95 -7.16 24.52 -5.01
CA PRO A 95 -7.59 25.88 -5.24
C PRO A 95 -7.21 26.38 -6.64
N GLY A 96 -8.18 26.93 -7.39
CA GLY A 96 -7.95 27.48 -8.72
C GLY A 96 -7.84 26.46 -9.86
N ARG A 97 -8.18 25.21 -9.62
CA ARG A 97 -8.32 24.15 -10.64
C ARG A 97 -9.67 23.47 -10.46
N ASP A 98 -10.35 23.14 -11.57
CA ASP A 98 -11.54 22.26 -11.56
C ASP A 98 -11.19 20.79 -11.29
N GLU A 99 -10.02 20.52 -10.72
CA GLU A 99 -9.52 19.18 -10.40
C GLU A 99 -9.60 18.96 -8.90
N GLY A 100 -10.51 18.10 -8.48
CA GLY A 100 -10.60 17.54 -7.14
C GLY A 100 -10.29 16.06 -7.15
N TYR A 101 -9.65 15.58 -6.09
CA TYR A 101 -9.45 14.15 -5.86
C TYR A 101 -10.40 13.70 -4.76
N ARG A 102 -11.06 12.57 -4.95
CA ARG A 102 -11.99 11.95 -3.99
C ARG A 102 -11.75 10.45 -3.95
N GLU A 103 -10.61 10.05 -3.36
CA GLU A 103 -10.27 8.63 -3.24
C GLU A 103 -11.33 7.88 -2.41
N SER A 104 -11.93 8.55 -1.40
CA SER A 104 -12.98 7.97 -0.57
C SER A 104 -14.26 7.60 -1.32
N ALA A 105 -14.50 8.17 -2.50
CA ALA A 105 -15.62 7.74 -3.34
C ALA A 105 -15.45 6.30 -3.84
N ASN A 106 -14.21 5.82 -3.94
CA ASN A 106 -13.87 4.58 -4.62
C ASN A 106 -13.03 3.62 -3.78
N ALA A 107 -12.57 4.03 -2.60
CA ALA A 107 -11.81 3.23 -1.67
C ALA A 107 -12.41 3.29 -0.27
N ALA A 108 -12.42 2.16 0.43
CA ALA A 108 -12.74 2.09 1.85
C ALA A 108 -11.50 2.45 2.67
N PRO A 109 -11.61 3.31 3.70
CA PRO A 109 -10.47 3.63 4.56
C PRO A 109 -10.15 2.47 5.50
N GLY A 110 -8.84 2.25 5.75
CA GLY A 110 -8.36 1.44 6.85
C GLY A 110 -8.56 2.13 8.20
N ARG A 111 -8.24 1.41 9.28
CA ARG A 111 -8.42 1.92 10.66
C ARG A 111 -7.23 1.63 11.55
N GLU A 112 -6.49 0.56 11.27
CA GLU A 112 -5.47 0.04 12.17
C GLU A 112 -4.07 0.32 11.64
N PRO A 113 -3.19 0.93 12.45
CA PRO A 113 -1.76 0.98 12.17
C PRO A 113 -1.18 -0.45 12.17
N VAL A 114 -0.21 -0.71 11.32
CA VAL A 114 0.42 -2.04 11.21
C VAL A 114 1.93 -1.91 11.26
N VAL A 115 2.55 -2.67 12.16
CA VAL A 115 3.99 -2.90 12.21
C VAL A 115 4.24 -4.39 12.01
N VAL A 116 5.19 -4.75 11.14
CA VAL A 116 5.51 -6.15 10.80
C VAL A 116 7.00 -6.40 10.99
N ASP A 117 7.34 -7.55 11.61
CA ASP A 117 8.71 -8.00 11.76
C ASP A 117 9.21 -8.56 10.43
N THR A 118 10.36 -8.07 9.96
CA THR A 118 11.02 -8.50 8.72
C THR A 118 12.50 -8.75 8.95
N PRO A 119 13.20 -9.43 8.03
CA PRO A 119 14.67 -9.58 8.13
C PRO A 119 15.45 -8.26 8.09
N ALA A 120 14.83 -7.17 7.61
CA ALA A 120 15.43 -5.84 7.57
C ALA A 120 15.23 -5.05 8.87
N GLY A 121 14.34 -5.50 9.77
CA GLY A 121 13.88 -4.80 10.96
C GLY A 121 12.37 -4.70 11.01
N ARG A 122 11.83 -4.01 12.01
CA ARG A 122 10.39 -3.80 12.19
C ARG A 122 9.90 -2.68 11.27
N VAL A 123 9.04 -3.03 10.33
CA VAL A 123 8.53 -2.10 9.30
C VAL A 123 7.13 -1.61 9.65
N GLY A 124 6.99 -0.30 9.85
CA GLY A 124 5.70 0.38 9.91
C GLY A 124 5.17 0.63 8.50
N LEU A 125 3.94 0.20 8.25
CA LEU A 125 3.31 0.30 6.93
C LEU A 125 2.50 1.60 6.82
N THR A 126 2.76 2.37 5.77
CA THR A 126 1.98 3.54 5.37
C THR A 126 1.82 3.59 3.86
N VAL A 127 0.93 4.41 3.34
CA VAL A 127 0.71 4.57 1.89
C VAL A 127 0.49 6.04 1.55
N CYS A 128 1.38 6.61 0.74
CA CYS A 128 1.24 7.87 0.02
C CYS A 128 0.75 9.05 0.88
N TYR A 129 -0.54 9.37 0.84
CA TYR A 129 -1.14 10.50 1.56
C TYR A 129 -1.07 10.38 3.09
N ASP A 130 -0.87 9.17 3.63
CA ASP A 130 -0.57 8.96 5.04
C ASP A 130 0.61 9.81 5.52
N LEU A 131 1.54 10.16 4.60
CA LEU A 131 2.69 11.02 4.89
C LEU A 131 2.32 12.38 5.49
N ARG A 132 1.07 12.83 5.31
CA ARG A 132 0.55 14.10 5.84
C ARG A 132 0.07 14.02 7.28
N PHE A 133 0.05 12.83 7.87
CA PHE A 133 -0.52 12.58 9.19
C PHE A 133 0.55 12.07 10.15
N PRO A 134 1.33 12.98 10.78
CA PRO A 134 2.44 12.62 11.65
C PRO A 134 2.00 11.78 12.87
N GLU A 135 0.73 11.82 13.24
CA GLU A 135 0.14 11.02 14.31
C GLU A 135 0.27 9.52 14.01
N LEU A 136 0.02 9.11 12.76
CA LEU A 136 0.20 7.72 12.33
C LEU A 136 1.66 7.29 12.48
N TYR A 137 2.60 8.12 12.06
CA TYR A 137 4.03 7.81 12.15
C TYR A 137 4.49 7.71 13.60
N ARG A 138 4.06 8.63 14.48
CA ARG A 138 4.35 8.56 15.91
C ARG A 138 3.79 7.29 16.53
N ARG A 139 2.58 6.88 16.15
CA ARG A 139 1.98 5.64 16.61
C ARG A 139 2.78 4.42 16.15
N LEU A 140 3.17 4.34 14.87
CA LEU A 140 4.00 3.26 14.36
C LEU A 140 5.35 3.16 15.10
N VAL A 141 6.01 4.30 15.37
CA VAL A 141 7.25 4.34 16.15
C VAL A 141 7.01 3.88 17.60
N ALA A 142 5.91 4.31 18.24
CA ALA A 142 5.55 3.85 19.58
C ALA A 142 5.27 2.35 19.61
N ASP A 143 4.71 1.80 18.54
CA ASP A 143 4.48 0.36 18.36
C ASP A 143 5.76 -0.39 17.96
N GLY A 144 6.90 0.32 17.89
CA GLY A 144 8.25 -0.23 17.71
C GLY A 144 8.71 -0.35 16.26
N ALA A 145 8.16 0.43 15.33
CA ALA A 145 8.70 0.48 13.97
C ALA A 145 10.10 1.11 13.95
N GLU A 146 11.02 0.46 13.25
CA GLU A 146 12.40 0.89 13.02
C GLU A 146 12.58 1.46 11.61
N ILE A 147 11.73 1.00 10.68
CA ILE A 147 11.68 1.40 9.29
C ILE A 147 10.25 1.83 8.98
N LEU A 148 10.09 2.91 8.23
CA LEU A 148 8.78 3.39 7.77
C LEU A 148 8.70 3.25 6.25
N SER A 149 7.80 2.41 5.75
CA SER A 149 7.58 2.25 4.31
C SER A 149 6.51 3.23 3.83
N VAL A 150 6.78 3.90 2.69
CA VAL A 150 5.87 4.88 2.10
C VAL A 150 5.68 4.60 0.60
N PRO A 151 5.09 3.47 0.21
CA PRO A 151 4.63 3.28 -1.17
C PRO A 151 3.77 4.45 -1.63
N ALA A 152 4.12 5.08 -2.73
CA ALA A 152 3.44 6.30 -3.16
C ALA A 152 3.32 6.40 -4.68
N ALA A 153 2.27 7.09 -5.15
CA ALA A 153 2.00 7.42 -6.54
C ALA A 153 1.62 8.91 -6.66
N PHE A 154 2.49 9.78 -6.16
CA PHE A 154 2.30 11.23 -6.28
C PHE A 154 2.27 11.68 -7.73
N THR A 155 1.39 12.63 -8.06
CA THR A 155 1.49 13.36 -9.31
C THR A 155 2.76 14.23 -9.33
N ALA A 156 3.23 14.64 -10.51
CA ALA A 156 4.41 15.48 -10.60
C ALA A 156 4.30 16.81 -9.79
N PRO A 157 3.13 17.51 -9.77
CA PRO A 157 2.96 18.68 -8.92
C PRO A 157 2.98 18.35 -7.42
N THR A 158 2.25 17.32 -6.99
CA THR A 158 2.18 16.94 -5.58
C THR A 158 3.50 16.37 -5.07
N GLY A 159 4.23 15.62 -5.89
CA GLY A 159 5.57 15.13 -5.57
C GLY A 159 6.55 16.28 -5.33
N ARG A 160 6.57 17.30 -6.22
CA ARG A 160 7.43 18.48 -6.03
C ARG A 160 7.10 19.29 -4.78
N ALA A 161 5.84 19.31 -4.37
CA ALA A 161 5.40 20.08 -3.19
C ALA A 161 5.59 19.33 -1.88
N HIS A 162 5.67 17.99 -1.94
CA HIS A 162 5.42 17.18 -0.75
C HIS A 162 6.45 16.10 -0.46
N TRP A 163 7.36 15.82 -1.42
CA TRP A 163 8.38 14.79 -1.25
C TRP A 163 9.76 15.35 -0.97
#